data_88c87223dd7cf7a3f242ee47545872b8
#
_entry.id   88c87223dd7cf7a3f242ee47545872b8
#
_cell.length_a   1.000
_cell.length_b   1.000
_cell.length_c   1.000
_cell.angle_alpha   90.00
_cell.angle_beta   90.00
_cell.angle_gamma   90.00
#
_symmetry.space_group_name_H-M   'P 1'
#
loop_
_entity.id
_entity.type
_entity.pdbx_description
1 polymer ?
#
loop_
_entity_poly.entity_id
_entity_poly.type
_entity_poly.pdbx_seq_one_letter_code
_entity_poly.pdbx_strand_id
1 'polypeptide(L)'
;MRSDIFGSRWCLLISVVMALLVVISLCAIACSAESSDLKILVVHSYHEDWGWNQDIQKGIIEGLSRQGYIEEQDYQIKTFYMDTKVTYVTPEQVEERGIKAIDLIRDYKPDLVFVNDDDALKYVAIAYIEKYPDENIPFVFSGTNLDPSIYAPINSLEKPGGTTTGALERFPFHDAFSLGKSIVPQATRIVLMADPSSSSTFVVSAFKERYLDKVSDSPLEIIGPIQVNTFDEWKAKIMEYQTEADLLGILTYHQLRDEEGNVVPAPEVVDWTVHNSDLPEIGILTFHAEDGFMAALGVSGYKTGIYIGILGGEILGGTSPGDIAIIDPKVTDIAFNLERASMLEIKIPNDELIKADVVFQTIGSSRY
;
A
#
# COMPACT_ATOMS: atom_id res chain seq x y z
N MET A 1 -74.89 -10.10 39.72
CA MET A 1 -73.51 -9.74 40.09
C MET A 1 -72.46 -10.66 39.34
N ARG A 2 -72.37 -10.62 38.02
CA ARG A 2 -71.38 -11.38 37.28
C ARG A 2 -70.97 -10.70 35.97
N SER A 3 -71.18 -9.39 35.78
CA SER A 3 -70.86 -8.65 34.55
C SER A 3 -69.65 -7.71 34.64
N ASP A 4 -69.12 -7.43 35.85
CA ASP A 4 -68.10 -6.35 36.01
C ASP A 4 -66.61 -6.85 36.02
N ILE A 5 -66.43 -8.17 36.09
CA ILE A 5 -65.05 -8.74 36.17
C ILE A 5 -64.41 -8.88 34.80
N PHE A 6 -65.15 -8.96 33.70
CA PHE A 6 -64.61 -9.11 32.32
C PHE A 6 -64.11 -7.79 31.76
N GLY A 7 -64.73 -6.66 32.06
CA GLY A 7 -64.34 -5.34 31.58
C GLY A 7 -63.01 -4.85 32.16
N SER A 8 -62.72 -5.17 33.43
CA SER A 8 -61.49 -4.68 34.10
C SER A 8 -60.19 -5.40 33.58
N ARG A 9 -60.33 -6.67 33.24
CA ARG A 9 -59.17 -7.45 32.68
C ARG A 9 -58.78 -7.02 31.28
N TRP A 10 -59.75 -6.64 30.42
CA TRP A 10 -59.48 -6.12 29.09
C TRP A 10 -58.87 -4.72 29.11
N CYS A 11 -59.31 -3.84 29.99
CA CYS A 11 -58.69 -2.53 30.18
C CYS A 11 -57.26 -2.64 30.68
N LEU A 12 -56.94 -3.58 31.58
CA LEU A 12 -55.58 -3.81 32.06
C LEU A 12 -54.66 -4.36 30.93
N LEU A 13 -55.18 -5.30 30.13
CA LEU A 13 -54.41 -5.85 28.98
C LEU A 13 -54.14 -4.79 27.92
N ILE A 14 -55.10 -3.92 27.62
CA ILE A 14 -54.91 -2.83 26.64
C ILE A 14 -53.90 -1.80 27.19
N SER A 15 -53.94 -1.49 28.48
CA SER A 15 -52.96 -0.57 29.09
C SER A 15 -51.53 -1.13 29.09
N VAL A 16 -51.36 -2.45 29.33
CA VAL A 16 -50.06 -3.10 29.29
C VAL A 16 -49.49 -3.15 27.88
N VAL A 17 -50.34 -3.46 26.88
CA VAL A 17 -49.94 -3.48 25.47
C VAL A 17 -49.57 -2.08 24.97
N MET A 18 -50.33 -1.06 25.34
CA MET A 18 -50.02 0.35 25.05
C MET A 18 -48.71 0.79 25.70
N ALA A 19 -48.47 0.42 26.97
CA ALA A 19 -47.22 0.70 27.66
C ALA A 19 -46.01 0.00 27.01
N LEU A 20 -46.19 -1.26 26.55
CA LEU A 20 -45.15 -2.00 25.82
C LEU A 20 -44.84 -1.36 24.46
N LEU A 21 -45.86 -0.93 23.73
CA LEU A 21 -45.70 -0.23 22.44
C LEU A 21 -45.01 1.12 22.61
N VAL A 22 -45.28 1.85 23.66
CA VAL A 22 -44.61 3.12 23.99
C VAL A 22 -43.16 2.87 24.38
N VAL A 23 -42.82 1.82 25.13
CA VAL A 23 -41.46 1.44 25.48
C VAL A 23 -40.69 0.98 24.24
N ILE A 24 -41.30 0.20 23.35
CA ILE A 24 -40.69 -0.22 22.08
C ILE A 24 -40.47 0.99 21.17
N SER A 25 -41.42 1.95 21.10
CA SER A 25 -41.24 3.20 20.32
C SER A 25 -40.14 4.08 20.92
N LEU A 26 -40.04 4.18 22.26
CA LEU A 26 -38.99 4.94 22.94
C LEU A 26 -37.60 4.27 22.76
N CYS A 27 -37.53 2.94 22.78
CA CYS A 27 -36.31 2.20 22.45
C CYS A 27 -35.93 2.36 20.97
N ALA A 28 -36.87 2.39 20.03
CA ALA A 28 -36.62 2.64 18.64
C ALA A 28 -36.15 4.08 18.37
N ILE A 29 -36.62 5.06 19.11
CA ILE A 29 -36.17 6.47 19.04
C ILE A 29 -34.81 6.65 19.71
N ALA A 30 -34.50 5.88 20.76
CA ALA A 30 -33.17 5.91 21.38
C ALA A 30 -32.08 5.18 20.55
N CYS A 31 -32.50 4.37 19.58
CA CYS A 31 -31.61 3.68 18.66
C CYS A 31 -31.38 4.45 17.34
N SER A 32 -32.02 5.59 17.13
CA SER A 32 -31.55 6.61 16.21
C SER A 32 -30.47 7.45 16.92
N ALA A 33 -29.30 6.81 17.18
CA ALA A 33 -28.10 7.55 17.41
C ALA A 33 -27.97 8.51 16.21
N GLU A 34 -27.82 9.81 16.46
CA GLU A 34 -27.29 10.72 15.45
C GLU A 34 -26.11 10.00 14.82
N SER A 35 -26.22 9.66 13.54
CA SER A 35 -25.06 9.25 12.78
C SER A 35 -24.15 10.47 12.83
N SER A 36 -23.21 10.48 13.75
CA SER A 36 -22.11 11.42 13.66
C SER A 36 -21.37 10.98 12.41
N ASP A 37 -21.61 11.69 11.29
CA ASP A 37 -20.88 11.46 10.06
C ASP A 37 -19.38 11.68 10.37
N LEU A 38 -18.70 10.61 10.75
CA LEU A 38 -17.26 10.65 10.99
C LEU A 38 -16.59 11.13 9.70
N LYS A 39 -15.58 11.94 9.85
CA LYS A 39 -14.84 12.52 8.74
C LYS A 39 -13.47 11.88 8.65
N ILE A 40 -13.20 11.22 7.55
CA ILE A 40 -11.90 10.62 7.28
C ILE A 40 -11.23 11.36 6.14
N LEU A 41 -9.97 11.71 6.31
CA LEU A 41 -9.13 12.27 5.25
C LEU A 41 -8.06 11.24 4.87
N VAL A 42 -7.90 11.00 3.58
CA VAL A 42 -6.79 10.22 3.04
C VAL A 42 -5.88 11.16 2.25
N VAL A 43 -4.60 11.17 2.59
CA VAL A 43 -3.58 11.94 1.88
C VAL A 43 -2.59 10.96 1.24
N HIS A 44 -2.54 10.97 -0.08
CA HIS A 44 -1.56 10.21 -0.86
C HIS A 44 -0.41 11.11 -1.29
N SER A 45 0.83 10.61 -1.20
CA SER A 45 2.00 11.33 -1.73
C SER A 45 1.96 11.45 -3.25
N TYR A 46 1.42 10.46 -3.96
CA TYR A 46 1.45 10.40 -5.42
C TYR A 46 0.14 10.91 -6.06
N HIS A 47 0.02 10.82 -7.38
CA HIS A 47 -1.16 11.28 -8.14
C HIS A 47 -2.33 10.28 -8.10
N GLU A 48 -3.51 10.73 -8.50
CA GLU A 48 -4.76 9.99 -8.39
C GLU A 48 -4.73 8.66 -9.15
N ASP A 49 -4.25 8.66 -10.39
CA ASP A 49 -4.24 7.48 -11.27
C ASP A 49 -3.14 6.46 -10.92
N TRP A 50 -2.36 6.71 -9.88
CA TRP A 50 -1.31 5.78 -9.46
C TRP A 50 -1.92 4.52 -8.82
N GLY A 51 -1.69 3.35 -9.43
CA GLY A 51 -2.30 2.09 -9.02
C GLY A 51 -2.09 1.73 -7.54
N TRP A 52 -0.92 2.01 -6.99
CA TRP A 52 -0.62 1.85 -5.57
C TRP A 52 -1.59 2.65 -4.67
N ASN A 53 -1.85 3.93 -5.01
CA ASN A 53 -2.78 4.77 -4.27
C ASN A 53 -4.21 4.22 -4.32
N GLN A 54 -4.64 3.76 -5.50
CA GLN A 54 -5.98 3.19 -5.69
C GLN A 54 -6.15 1.90 -4.89
N ASP A 55 -5.14 1.05 -4.85
CA ASP A 55 -5.16 -0.19 -4.09
C ASP A 55 -5.18 0.07 -2.58
N ILE A 56 -4.34 0.98 -2.09
CA ILE A 56 -4.36 1.42 -0.68
C ILE A 56 -5.74 2.00 -0.32
N GLN A 57 -6.30 2.89 -1.15
CA GLN A 57 -7.61 3.50 -0.91
C GLN A 57 -8.73 2.44 -0.79
N LYS A 58 -8.78 1.49 -1.72
CA LYS A 58 -9.74 0.38 -1.68
C LYS A 58 -9.55 -0.47 -0.41
N GLY A 59 -8.29 -0.74 -0.07
CA GLY A 59 -7.96 -1.49 1.14
C GLY A 59 -8.39 -0.79 2.42
N ILE A 60 -8.19 0.53 2.54
CA ILE A 60 -8.64 1.32 3.69
C ILE A 60 -10.15 1.17 3.90
N ILE A 61 -10.94 1.32 2.84
CA ILE A 61 -12.40 1.19 2.88
C ILE A 61 -12.80 -0.22 3.34
N GLU A 62 -12.18 -1.25 2.78
CA GLU A 62 -12.41 -2.64 3.18
C GLU A 62 -12.01 -2.88 4.65
N GLY A 63 -10.86 -2.36 5.09
CA GLY A 63 -10.38 -2.50 6.47
C GLY A 63 -11.31 -1.84 7.49
N LEU A 64 -11.79 -0.63 7.20
CA LEU A 64 -12.80 0.07 8.00
C LEU A 64 -14.12 -0.72 8.05
N SER A 65 -14.56 -1.27 6.91
CA SER A 65 -15.75 -2.11 6.82
C SER A 65 -15.64 -3.36 7.71
N ARG A 66 -14.48 -4.00 7.79
CA ARG A 66 -14.21 -5.14 8.69
C ARG A 66 -14.31 -4.78 10.17
N GLN A 67 -14.13 -3.51 10.50
CA GLN A 67 -14.31 -2.95 11.86
C GLN A 67 -15.73 -2.44 12.10
N GLY A 68 -16.63 -2.58 11.12
CA GLY A 68 -18.05 -2.21 11.24
C GLY A 68 -18.35 -0.78 10.83
N TYR A 69 -17.40 -0.06 10.20
CA TYR A 69 -17.61 1.29 9.68
C TYR A 69 -17.89 1.22 8.18
N ILE A 70 -19.04 1.68 7.73
CA ILE A 70 -19.50 1.65 6.34
C ILE A 70 -19.46 3.07 5.76
N GLU A 71 -18.80 3.23 4.63
CA GLU A 71 -18.73 4.50 3.91
C GLU A 71 -20.14 5.01 3.54
N GLU A 72 -20.35 6.32 3.61
CA GLU A 72 -21.64 7.02 3.42
C GLU A 72 -22.74 6.70 4.46
N GLN A 73 -22.52 5.73 5.37
CA GLN A 73 -23.44 5.44 6.47
C GLN A 73 -22.86 5.92 7.81
N ASP A 74 -21.62 5.58 8.10
CA ASP A 74 -20.96 5.87 9.37
C ASP A 74 -19.89 6.96 9.23
N TYR A 75 -19.31 7.12 8.03
CA TYR A 75 -18.29 8.13 7.74
C TYR A 75 -18.34 8.65 6.30
N GLN A 76 -17.78 9.84 6.14
CA GLN A 76 -17.45 10.42 4.83
C GLN A 76 -15.94 10.45 4.64
N ILE A 77 -15.48 10.02 3.45
CA ILE A 77 -14.07 10.05 3.11
C ILE A 77 -13.78 11.20 2.13
N LYS A 78 -12.69 11.91 2.40
CA LYS A 78 -12.13 12.90 1.48
C LYS A 78 -10.71 12.51 1.15
N THR A 79 -10.31 12.66 -0.12
CA THR A 79 -8.95 12.30 -0.56
C THR A 79 -8.22 13.54 -1.08
N PHE A 80 -6.93 13.62 -0.75
CA PHE A 80 -6.01 14.62 -1.26
C PHE A 80 -4.78 13.94 -1.85
N TYR A 81 -4.41 14.32 -3.07
CA TYR A 81 -3.23 13.84 -3.76
C TYR A 81 -2.15 14.92 -3.79
N MET A 82 -0.98 14.64 -3.20
CA MET A 82 0.15 15.57 -3.21
C MET A 82 0.83 15.66 -4.58
N ASP A 83 0.79 14.58 -5.36
CA ASP A 83 1.38 14.42 -6.71
C ASP A 83 2.88 14.74 -6.73
N THR A 84 3.62 14.20 -5.76
CA THR A 84 5.05 14.46 -5.57
C THR A 84 5.96 13.59 -6.45
N LYS A 85 5.38 12.67 -7.24
CA LYS A 85 6.14 11.79 -8.12
C LYS A 85 6.26 12.29 -9.56
N VAL A 86 5.29 13.09 -10.01
CA VAL A 86 5.20 13.53 -11.41
C VAL A 86 5.20 15.05 -11.53
N THR A 87 4.30 15.73 -10.82
CA THR A 87 4.08 17.17 -11.01
C THR A 87 4.88 18.05 -10.04
N TYR A 88 4.90 17.70 -8.76
CA TYR A 88 5.49 18.53 -7.70
C TYR A 88 6.71 17.84 -7.09
N VAL A 89 7.80 17.77 -7.86
CA VAL A 89 8.95 16.90 -7.57
C VAL A 89 10.11 17.62 -6.84
N THR A 90 10.12 18.96 -6.77
CA THR A 90 11.17 19.65 -6.02
C THR A 90 10.85 19.70 -4.53
N PRO A 91 11.86 19.74 -3.62
CA PRO A 91 11.63 19.81 -2.19
C PRO A 91 10.66 20.92 -1.76
N GLU A 92 10.77 22.10 -2.38
CA GLU A 92 9.92 23.25 -2.10
C GLU A 92 8.48 23.01 -2.55
N GLN A 93 8.28 22.36 -3.70
CA GLN A 93 6.95 22.00 -4.20
C GLN A 93 6.30 20.94 -3.32
N VAL A 94 7.06 19.93 -2.89
CA VAL A 94 6.56 18.88 -1.98
C VAL A 94 6.11 19.49 -0.65
N GLU A 95 6.91 20.41 -0.07
CA GLU A 95 6.56 21.13 1.16
C GLU A 95 5.29 21.98 0.96
N GLU A 96 5.15 22.70 -0.17
CA GLU A 96 3.94 23.47 -0.49
C GLU A 96 2.70 22.55 -0.56
N ARG A 97 2.82 21.36 -1.14
CA ARG A 97 1.73 20.37 -1.17
C ARG A 97 1.37 19.88 0.23
N GLY A 98 2.36 19.66 1.08
CA GLY A 98 2.16 19.34 2.49
C GLY A 98 1.39 20.44 3.23
N ILE A 99 1.74 21.71 3.03
CA ILE A 99 1.02 22.86 3.61
C ILE A 99 -0.45 22.87 3.17
N LYS A 100 -0.74 22.64 1.88
CA LYS A 100 -2.12 22.55 1.38
C LYS A 100 -2.92 21.41 2.01
N ALA A 101 -2.29 20.26 2.25
CA ALA A 101 -2.93 19.15 2.96
C ALA A 101 -3.20 19.51 4.43
N ILE A 102 -2.28 20.18 5.11
CA ILE A 102 -2.45 20.70 6.49
C ILE A 102 -3.60 21.70 6.56
N ASP A 103 -3.70 22.63 5.62
CA ASP A 103 -4.80 23.59 5.55
C ASP A 103 -6.14 22.84 5.38
N LEU A 104 -6.16 21.80 4.52
CA LEU A 104 -7.35 20.97 4.35
C LEU A 104 -7.72 20.21 5.64
N ILE A 105 -6.78 19.69 6.42
CA ILE A 105 -7.05 19.07 7.71
C ILE A 105 -7.76 20.08 8.64
N ARG A 106 -7.26 21.31 8.70
CA ARG A 106 -7.84 22.35 9.56
C ARG A 106 -9.23 22.79 9.15
N ASP A 107 -9.50 22.85 7.83
CA ASP A 107 -10.78 23.24 7.30
C ASP A 107 -11.83 22.11 7.40
N TYR A 108 -11.41 20.89 7.07
CA TYR A 108 -12.29 19.71 7.04
C TYR A 108 -12.55 19.15 8.44
N LYS A 109 -11.56 19.27 9.35
CA LYS A 109 -11.59 18.75 10.73
C LYS A 109 -11.92 17.25 10.77
N PRO A 110 -11.05 16.41 10.20
CA PRO A 110 -11.27 14.97 10.19
C PRO A 110 -11.12 14.37 11.61
N ASP A 111 -11.85 13.29 11.85
CA ASP A 111 -11.73 12.46 13.05
C ASP A 111 -10.54 11.50 12.94
N LEU A 112 -10.09 11.20 11.70
CA LEU A 112 -8.96 10.34 11.40
C LEU A 112 -8.32 10.76 10.07
N VAL A 113 -6.98 10.73 10.02
CA VAL A 113 -6.21 11.01 8.80
C VAL A 113 -5.33 9.80 8.45
N PHE A 114 -5.49 9.26 7.25
CA PHE A 114 -4.52 8.34 6.65
C PHE A 114 -3.52 9.14 5.81
N VAL A 115 -2.23 8.83 5.96
CA VAL A 115 -1.15 9.42 5.16
C VAL A 115 -0.32 8.31 4.53
N ASN A 116 -0.19 8.32 3.21
CA ASN A 116 0.45 7.24 2.48
C ASN A 116 1.75 7.71 1.84
N ASP A 117 2.80 6.91 2.05
CA ASP A 117 4.18 7.11 1.64
C ASP A 117 4.95 8.18 2.44
N ASP A 118 6.27 8.23 2.26
CA ASP A 118 7.19 9.02 3.08
C ASP A 118 6.92 10.53 3.04
N ASP A 119 6.53 11.08 1.87
CA ASP A 119 6.26 12.52 1.74
C ASP A 119 5.02 12.94 2.53
N ALA A 120 3.93 12.16 2.46
CA ALA A 120 2.72 12.45 3.23
C ALA A 120 2.96 12.29 4.73
N LEU A 121 3.73 11.26 5.15
CA LEU A 121 4.11 11.13 6.56
C LEU A 121 4.88 12.36 7.03
N LYS A 122 5.96 12.73 6.33
CA LYS A 122 6.87 13.81 6.73
C LYS A 122 6.23 15.18 6.68
N TYR A 123 5.68 15.55 5.50
CA TYR A 123 5.24 16.92 5.24
C TYR A 123 3.78 17.18 5.64
N VAL A 124 3.02 16.15 6.01
CA VAL A 124 1.65 16.32 6.49
C VAL A 124 1.51 15.89 7.95
N ALA A 125 1.63 14.60 8.28
CA ALA A 125 1.38 14.13 9.64
C ALA A 125 2.38 14.71 10.65
N ILE A 126 3.69 14.54 10.40
CA ILE A 126 4.74 15.03 11.31
C ILE A 126 4.72 16.55 11.38
N ALA A 127 4.67 17.23 10.24
CA ALA A 127 4.62 18.70 10.19
C ALA A 127 3.36 19.26 10.89
N TYR A 128 2.22 18.58 10.81
CA TYR A 128 1.01 18.95 11.53
C TYR A 128 1.20 18.85 13.04
N ILE A 129 1.68 17.71 13.53
CA ILE A 129 1.89 17.44 14.96
C ILE A 129 2.89 18.44 15.57
N GLU A 130 3.99 18.74 14.88
CA GLU A 130 4.97 19.73 15.30
C GLU A 130 4.40 21.15 15.37
N LYS A 131 3.56 21.52 14.40
CA LYS A 131 2.97 22.85 14.30
C LYS A 131 1.78 23.05 15.26
N TYR A 132 1.05 22.00 15.57
CA TYR A 132 -0.18 22.02 16.37
C TYR A 132 -0.16 20.94 17.47
N PRO A 133 0.79 21.00 18.41
CA PRO A 133 1.02 19.94 19.40
C PRO A 133 -0.13 19.72 20.39
N ASP A 134 -1.04 20.68 20.52
CA ASP A 134 -2.23 20.59 21.39
C ASP A 134 -3.44 19.98 20.67
N GLU A 135 -3.36 19.76 19.37
CA GLU A 135 -4.42 19.13 18.57
C GLU A 135 -4.19 17.62 18.49
N ASN A 136 -5.21 16.82 18.90
CA ASN A 136 -5.08 15.37 19.04
C ASN A 136 -5.72 14.62 17.86
N ILE A 137 -5.51 15.08 16.63
CA ILE A 137 -5.98 14.37 15.45
C ILE A 137 -5.15 13.08 15.26
N PRO A 138 -5.78 11.90 15.16
CA PRO A 138 -5.07 10.65 14.92
C PRO A 138 -4.62 10.53 13.47
N PHE A 139 -3.38 10.04 13.29
CA PHE A 139 -2.79 9.72 11.99
C PHE A 139 -2.43 8.25 11.90
N VAL A 140 -2.77 7.62 10.77
CA VAL A 140 -2.32 6.27 10.41
C VAL A 140 -1.57 6.34 9.09
N PHE A 141 -0.31 5.90 9.09
CA PHE A 141 0.50 5.93 7.88
C PHE A 141 0.69 4.54 7.26
N SER A 142 1.05 4.52 5.97
CA SER A 142 1.51 3.31 5.25
C SER A 142 2.53 3.65 4.17
N GLY A 143 3.12 2.62 3.55
CA GLY A 143 4.04 2.80 2.42
C GLY A 143 5.37 3.45 2.81
N THR A 144 5.69 3.50 4.10
CA THR A 144 6.88 4.19 4.60
C THR A 144 8.09 3.30 4.52
N ASN A 145 9.06 3.73 3.72
CA ASN A 145 10.34 3.03 3.53
C ASN A 145 11.37 3.42 4.59
N LEU A 146 11.37 4.66 5.04
CA LEU A 146 12.22 5.15 6.12
C LEU A 146 11.80 4.54 7.47
N ASP A 147 12.69 4.63 8.45
CA ASP A 147 12.34 4.35 9.84
C ASP A 147 11.63 5.58 10.41
N PRO A 148 10.32 5.51 10.72
CA PRO A 148 9.58 6.67 11.19
C PRO A 148 10.03 7.18 12.56
N SER A 149 10.78 6.39 13.35
CA SER A 149 11.32 6.82 14.64
C SER A 149 12.41 7.89 14.53
N ILE A 150 12.88 8.22 13.31
CA ILE A 150 13.72 9.40 13.08
C ILE A 150 12.98 10.73 13.33
N TYR A 151 11.66 10.72 13.33
CA TYR A 151 10.84 11.90 13.59
C TYR A 151 10.52 12.02 15.08
N ALA A 152 10.80 13.17 15.66
CA ALA A 152 10.66 13.43 17.10
C ALA A 152 9.29 13.09 17.71
N PRO A 153 8.14 13.25 17.02
CA PRO A 153 6.84 12.85 17.56
C PRO A 153 6.64 11.34 17.75
N ILE A 154 7.51 10.49 17.19
CA ILE A 154 7.43 9.02 17.28
C ILE A 154 8.53 8.50 18.20
N ASN A 155 8.14 7.98 19.38
CA ASN A 155 9.08 7.55 20.41
C ASN A 155 9.83 6.25 20.06
N SER A 156 9.08 5.24 19.59
CA SER A 156 9.64 3.95 19.13
C SER A 156 8.62 3.23 18.25
N LEU A 157 9.04 2.16 17.57
CA LEU A 157 8.13 1.36 16.76
C LEU A 157 7.15 0.54 17.63
N GLU A 158 7.57 0.05 18.80
CA GLU A 158 6.73 -0.74 19.71
C GLU A 158 5.70 0.12 20.45
N LYS A 159 6.07 1.35 20.79
CA LYS A 159 5.21 2.34 21.45
C LYS A 159 5.44 3.72 20.84
N PRO A 160 4.74 4.03 19.76
CA PRO A 160 4.91 5.31 19.07
C PRO A 160 4.68 6.52 19.98
N GLY A 161 3.71 6.42 20.87
CA GLY A 161 3.25 7.57 21.67
C GLY A 161 2.52 8.60 20.79
N GLY A 162 1.92 9.59 21.44
CA GLY A 162 1.21 10.66 20.70
C GLY A 162 0.04 10.14 19.86
N THR A 163 -0.14 10.73 18.68
CA THR A 163 -1.31 10.56 17.83
C THR A 163 -1.04 9.80 16.52
N THR A 164 0.10 9.15 16.38
CA THR A 164 0.52 8.53 15.11
C THR A 164 0.88 7.05 15.27
N THR A 165 0.37 6.22 14.37
CA THR A 165 0.77 4.82 14.17
C THR A 165 0.71 4.47 12.69
N GLY A 166 1.01 3.23 12.31
CA GLY A 166 0.89 2.80 10.91
C GLY A 166 1.64 1.52 10.57
N ALA A 167 1.84 1.34 9.26
CA ALA A 167 2.52 0.19 8.67
C ALA A 167 3.78 0.62 7.91
N LEU A 168 4.88 -0.11 8.15
CA LEU A 168 6.10 -0.01 7.38
C LEU A 168 5.95 -0.74 6.04
N GLU A 169 6.66 -0.27 5.02
CA GLU A 169 6.87 -1.01 3.78
C GLU A 169 8.25 -1.63 3.77
N ARG A 170 8.32 -2.94 3.53
CA ARG A 170 9.59 -3.69 3.45
C ARG A 170 9.54 -4.63 2.26
N PHE A 171 10.42 -4.40 1.30
CA PHE A 171 10.49 -5.22 0.10
C PHE A 171 10.85 -6.67 0.43
N PRO A 172 10.08 -7.65 -0.05
CA PRO A 172 10.26 -9.07 0.27
C PRO A 172 11.31 -9.73 -0.64
N PHE A 173 12.55 -9.22 -0.67
CA PHE A 173 13.60 -9.68 -1.59
C PHE A 173 13.86 -11.18 -1.50
N HIS A 174 13.98 -11.72 -0.28
CA HIS A 174 14.21 -13.14 -0.08
C HIS A 174 13.10 -14.01 -0.68
N ASP A 175 11.85 -13.61 -0.45
CA ASP A 175 10.68 -14.34 -0.93
C ASP A 175 10.56 -14.23 -2.46
N ALA A 176 10.85 -13.06 -3.03
CA ALA A 176 10.89 -12.86 -4.48
C ALA A 176 11.97 -13.74 -5.14
N PHE A 177 13.18 -13.80 -4.56
CA PHE A 177 14.25 -14.66 -5.09
C PHE A 177 13.95 -16.15 -4.89
N SER A 178 13.31 -16.52 -3.78
CA SER A 178 12.83 -17.87 -3.53
C SER A 178 11.75 -18.29 -4.53
N LEU A 179 10.84 -17.38 -4.88
CA LEU A 179 9.87 -17.60 -5.96
C LEU A 179 10.60 -17.85 -7.30
N GLY A 180 11.57 -17.01 -7.66
CA GLY A 180 12.38 -17.20 -8.86
C GLY A 180 13.09 -18.58 -8.88
N LYS A 181 13.66 -18.98 -7.75
CA LYS A 181 14.31 -20.30 -7.59
C LYS A 181 13.31 -21.45 -7.69
N SER A 182 12.05 -21.27 -7.23
CA SER A 182 11.02 -22.32 -7.33
C SER A 182 10.52 -22.50 -8.77
N ILE A 183 10.45 -21.41 -9.55
CA ILE A 183 10.06 -21.43 -10.96
C ILE A 183 11.19 -21.99 -11.83
N VAL A 184 12.44 -21.60 -11.55
CA VAL A 184 13.65 -22.00 -12.28
C VAL A 184 14.60 -22.73 -11.31
N PRO A 185 14.34 -24.03 -10.99
CA PRO A 185 15.08 -24.74 -9.93
C PRO A 185 16.60 -24.86 -10.16
N GLN A 186 17.02 -24.82 -11.44
CA GLN A 186 18.45 -24.86 -11.80
C GLN A 186 19.14 -23.49 -11.64
N ALA A 187 18.40 -22.39 -11.50
CA ALA A 187 19.00 -21.05 -11.35
C ALA A 187 19.91 -20.99 -10.13
N THR A 188 21.06 -20.42 -10.27
CA THR A 188 22.06 -20.21 -9.22
C THR A 188 22.38 -18.75 -8.99
N ARG A 189 22.22 -17.89 -10.02
CA ARG A 189 22.56 -16.46 -10.01
C ARG A 189 21.42 -15.60 -10.51
N ILE A 190 21.23 -14.47 -9.83
CA ILE A 190 20.30 -13.39 -10.24
C ILE A 190 21.05 -12.08 -10.39
N VAL A 191 20.89 -11.40 -11.52
CA VAL A 191 21.36 -10.03 -11.69
C VAL A 191 20.24 -9.05 -11.39
N LEU A 192 20.51 -8.05 -10.54
CA LEU A 192 19.53 -7.04 -10.16
C LEU A 192 19.75 -5.76 -10.95
N MET A 193 18.71 -5.28 -11.61
CA MET A 193 18.75 -4.08 -12.46
C MET A 193 17.84 -2.98 -11.90
N ALA A 194 18.32 -1.74 -11.98
CA ALA A 194 17.61 -0.55 -11.50
C ALA A 194 17.92 0.68 -12.36
N ASP A 195 16.94 1.58 -12.47
CA ASP A 195 17.07 2.91 -13.05
C ASP A 195 17.72 3.92 -12.07
N PRO A 196 18.03 5.17 -12.46
CA PRO A 196 18.71 6.15 -11.60
C PRO A 196 17.75 6.97 -10.72
N SER A 197 16.47 6.64 -10.65
CA SER A 197 15.47 7.44 -9.92
C SER A 197 15.73 7.50 -8.41
N SER A 198 15.12 8.48 -7.76
CA SER A 198 15.13 8.58 -6.30
C SER A 198 14.48 7.36 -5.64
N SER A 199 13.38 6.87 -6.20
CA SER A 199 12.72 5.63 -5.75
C SER A 199 13.68 4.43 -5.85
N SER A 200 14.44 4.34 -6.93
CA SER A 200 15.48 3.33 -7.13
C SER A 200 16.55 3.42 -6.04
N THR A 201 16.99 4.61 -5.72
CA THR A 201 17.99 4.83 -4.64
C THR A 201 17.49 4.27 -3.33
N PHE A 202 16.21 4.46 -3.01
CA PHE A 202 15.58 3.87 -1.82
C PHE A 202 15.57 2.35 -1.87
N VAL A 203 15.11 1.75 -2.96
CA VAL A 203 15.05 0.29 -3.14
C VAL A 203 16.44 -0.32 -3.03
N VAL A 204 17.42 0.26 -3.71
CA VAL A 204 18.82 -0.21 -3.70
C VAL A 204 19.44 -0.05 -2.31
N SER A 205 19.19 1.05 -1.61
CA SER A 205 19.68 1.24 -0.24
C SER A 205 19.03 0.24 0.72
N ALA A 206 17.70 0.07 0.65
CA ALA A 206 16.98 -0.92 1.44
C ALA A 206 17.48 -2.33 1.18
N PHE A 207 17.77 -2.66 -0.09
CA PHE A 207 18.36 -3.94 -0.46
C PHE A 207 19.73 -4.14 0.20
N LYS A 208 20.63 -3.17 0.08
CA LYS A 208 21.98 -3.25 0.67
C LYS A 208 21.93 -3.37 2.19
N GLU A 209 21.24 -2.46 2.86
CA GLU A 209 21.24 -2.35 4.32
C GLU A 209 20.47 -3.47 5.02
N ARG A 210 19.35 -3.89 4.43
CA ARG A 210 18.39 -4.79 5.08
C ARG A 210 18.47 -6.23 4.59
N TYR A 211 18.96 -6.42 3.38
CA TYR A 211 19.07 -7.74 2.79
C TYR A 211 20.53 -8.15 2.60
N LEU A 212 21.31 -7.48 1.74
CA LEU A 212 22.64 -7.93 1.35
C LEU A 212 23.62 -8.04 2.54
N ASP A 213 23.57 -7.10 3.48
CA ASP A 213 24.48 -7.06 4.65
C ASP A 213 24.04 -8.00 5.79
N LYS A 214 22.82 -8.53 5.76
CA LYS A 214 22.22 -9.29 6.88
C LYS A 214 21.84 -10.73 6.55
N VAL A 215 21.77 -11.09 5.27
CA VAL A 215 21.28 -12.39 4.83
C VAL A 215 22.42 -13.25 4.34
N SER A 216 22.77 -14.27 5.15
CA SER A 216 23.77 -15.29 4.80
C SER A 216 23.21 -16.45 3.98
N ASP A 217 21.88 -16.52 3.79
CA ASP A 217 21.14 -17.65 3.23
C ASP A 217 20.28 -17.29 2.00
N SER A 218 20.75 -16.32 1.16
CA SER A 218 20.10 -16.05 -0.11
C SER A 218 19.96 -17.32 -0.95
N PRO A 219 18.77 -17.61 -1.53
CA PRO A 219 18.57 -18.80 -2.37
C PRO A 219 19.37 -18.75 -3.68
N LEU A 220 19.90 -17.57 -4.03
CA LEU A 220 20.66 -17.28 -5.26
C LEU A 220 21.88 -16.42 -4.94
N GLU A 221 22.95 -16.60 -5.69
CA GLU A 221 24.05 -15.65 -5.76
C GLU A 221 23.57 -14.36 -6.44
N ILE A 222 23.87 -13.20 -5.85
CA ILE A 222 23.35 -11.91 -6.31
C ILE A 222 24.44 -11.12 -7.00
N ILE A 223 24.16 -10.69 -8.23
CA ILE A 223 24.98 -9.77 -9.01
C ILE A 223 24.33 -8.37 -8.95
N GLY A 224 25.03 -7.39 -8.46
CA GLY A 224 24.53 -6.00 -8.35
C GLY A 224 24.02 -5.66 -6.95
N PRO A 225 23.06 -4.71 -6.79
CA PRO A 225 22.25 -4.02 -7.82
C PRO A 225 23.05 -3.16 -8.78
N ILE A 226 22.73 -3.25 -10.06
CA ILE A 226 23.32 -2.49 -11.15
C ILE A 226 22.36 -1.36 -11.51
N GLN A 227 22.77 -0.12 -11.19
CA GLN A 227 22.02 1.06 -11.60
C GLN A 227 22.58 1.59 -12.92
N VAL A 228 21.73 1.83 -13.88
CA VAL A 228 22.04 2.38 -15.19
C VAL A 228 21.23 3.65 -15.44
N ASN A 229 21.79 4.60 -16.21
CA ASN A 229 21.15 5.89 -16.42
C ASN A 229 20.39 5.96 -17.76
N THR A 230 20.87 5.21 -18.76
CA THR A 230 20.30 5.26 -20.08
C THR A 230 19.72 3.93 -20.50
N PHE A 231 18.81 3.98 -21.45
CA PHE A 231 18.20 2.79 -22.03
C PHE A 231 19.23 1.94 -22.79
N ASP A 232 20.23 2.56 -23.39
CA ASP A 232 21.31 1.82 -24.09
C ASP A 232 22.23 1.10 -23.09
N GLU A 233 22.50 1.70 -21.92
CA GLU A 233 23.19 0.99 -20.83
C GLU A 233 22.36 -0.19 -20.31
N TRP A 234 21.04 -0.02 -20.18
CA TRP A 234 20.11 -1.10 -19.80
C TRP A 234 20.19 -2.26 -20.77
N LYS A 235 20.05 -1.99 -22.07
CA LYS A 235 20.18 -2.99 -23.13
C LYS A 235 21.52 -3.71 -23.09
N ALA A 236 22.61 -2.94 -23.00
CA ALA A 236 23.97 -3.49 -22.98
C ALA A 236 24.18 -4.42 -21.76
N LYS A 237 23.70 -4.03 -20.58
CA LYS A 237 23.83 -4.83 -19.36
C LYS A 237 22.99 -6.11 -19.41
N ILE A 238 21.77 -6.06 -19.91
CA ILE A 238 20.98 -7.27 -20.12
C ILE A 238 21.68 -8.25 -21.05
N MET A 239 22.20 -7.77 -22.19
CA MET A 239 22.91 -8.63 -23.11
C MET A 239 24.23 -9.20 -22.54
N GLU A 240 24.93 -8.43 -21.70
CA GLU A 240 26.13 -8.88 -20.98
C GLU A 240 25.81 -10.04 -20.04
N TYR A 241 24.75 -9.87 -19.22
CA TYR A 241 24.41 -10.83 -18.16
C TYR A 241 23.62 -12.05 -18.64
N GLN A 242 23.14 -12.12 -19.86
CA GLN A 242 22.49 -13.32 -20.39
C GLN A 242 23.35 -14.59 -20.32
N THR A 243 24.66 -14.45 -20.29
CA THR A 243 25.61 -15.59 -20.18
C THR A 243 26.17 -15.75 -18.77
N GLU A 244 25.90 -14.81 -17.87
CA GLU A 244 26.49 -14.79 -16.51
C GLU A 244 25.46 -15.00 -15.40
N ALA A 245 24.18 -14.78 -15.66
CA ALA A 245 23.08 -14.94 -14.74
C ALA A 245 22.03 -15.93 -15.26
N ASP A 246 21.23 -16.46 -14.37
CA ASP A 246 20.12 -17.38 -14.68
C ASP A 246 18.76 -16.68 -14.58
N LEU A 247 18.69 -15.58 -13.82
CA LEU A 247 17.49 -14.76 -13.61
C LEU A 247 17.83 -13.27 -13.69
N LEU A 248 16.85 -12.48 -14.09
CA LEU A 248 16.87 -11.01 -14.09
C LEU A 248 15.95 -10.48 -12.99
N GLY A 249 16.52 -9.86 -11.97
CA GLY A 249 15.76 -9.20 -10.91
C GLY A 249 15.44 -7.75 -11.30
N ILE A 250 14.16 -7.41 -11.41
CA ILE A 250 13.69 -6.08 -11.76
C ILE A 250 13.37 -5.29 -10.49
N LEU A 251 14.14 -4.22 -10.25
CA LEU A 251 13.89 -3.29 -9.15
C LEU A 251 13.07 -2.08 -9.61
N THR A 252 13.62 -1.33 -10.59
CA THR A 252 12.97 -0.14 -11.19
C THR A 252 13.45 0.06 -12.62
N TYR A 253 12.65 0.74 -13.49
CA TYR A 253 12.99 0.96 -14.91
C TYR A 253 12.29 2.18 -15.55
N HIS A 254 11.62 3.02 -14.74
CA HIS A 254 10.74 4.08 -15.24
C HIS A 254 11.43 5.41 -15.57
N GLN A 255 12.71 5.55 -15.25
CA GLN A 255 13.45 6.81 -15.41
C GLN A 255 14.72 6.68 -16.29
N LEU A 256 14.78 5.63 -17.09
CA LEU A 256 15.84 5.48 -18.10
C LEU A 256 15.71 6.57 -19.16
N ARG A 257 16.85 7.05 -19.68
CA ARG A 257 16.89 8.16 -20.62
C ARG A 257 17.41 7.70 -21.99
N ASP A 258 16.90 8.35 -23.04
CA ASP A 258 17.44 8.25 -24.39
C ASP A 258 18.72 9.09 -24.58
N GLU A 259 19.28 9.10 -25.79
CA GLU A 259 20.48 9.90 -26.13
C GLU A 259 20.24 11.41 -26.02
N GLU A 260 19.02 11.88 -26.21
CA GLU A 260 18.59 13.27 -26.08
C GLU A 260 18.34 13.69 -24.62
N GLY A 261 18.34 12.73 -23.68
CA GLY A 261 18.09 12.94 -22.25
C GLY A 261 16.62 12.90 -21.86
N ASN A 262 15.70 12.56 -22.76
CA ASN A 262 14.29 12.35 -22.43
C ASN A 262 14.09 11.02 -21.72
N VAL A 263 13.05 10.93 -20.89
CA VAL A 263 12.65 9.67 -20.26
C VAL A 263 12.05 8.75 -21.31
N VAL A 264 12.59 7.54 -21.41
CA VAL A 264 12.04 6.48 -22.27
C VAL A 264 10.76 5.95 -21.63
N PRO A 265 9.65 5.83 -22.36
CA PRO A 265 8.43 5.24 -21.82
C PRO A 265 8.65 3.84 -21.25
N ALA A 266 8.15 3.58 -20.04
CA ALA A 266 8.30 2.27 -19.39
C ALA A 266 7.82 1.09 -20.26
N PRO A 267 6.70 1.18 -21.02
CA PRO A 267 6.30 0.13 -21.95
C PRO A 267 7.33 -0.20 -23.02
N GLU A 268 8.11 0.78 -23.50
CA GLU A 268 9.18 0.56 -24.47
C GLU A 268 10.36 -0.20 -23.85
N VAL A 269 10.71 0.12 -22.60
CA VAL A 269 11.74 -0.60 -21.85
C VAL A 269 11.34 -2.06 -21.64
N VAL A 270 10.09 -2.29 -21.23
CA VAL A 270 9.54 -3.64 -21.03
C VAL A 270 9.50 -4.40 -22.34
N ASP A 271 8.91 -3.82 -23.39
CA ASP A 271 8.78 -4.47 -24.71
C ASP A 271 10.15 -4.91 -25.24
N TRP A 272 11.14 -4.01 -25.21
CA TRP A 272 12.48 -4.37 -25.62
C TRP A 272 13.05 -5.51 -24.77
N THR A 273 12.91 -5.42 -23.45
CA THR A 273 13.49 -6.40 -22.52
C THR A 273 12.91 -7.80 -22.76
N VAL A 274 11.59 -7.93 -22.85
CA VAL A 274 10.93 -9.22 -23.04
C VAL A 274 11.16 -9.84 -24.42
N HIS A 275 11.49 -9.02 -25.43
CA HIS A 275 11.77 -9.54 -26.78
C HIS A 275 13.26 -9.81 -27.04
N ASN A 276 14.16 -9.32 -26.20
CA ASN A 276 15.61 -9.44 -26.44
C ASN A 276 16.36 -10.17 -25.29
N SER A 277 15.69 -10.44 -24.16
CA SER A 277 16.27 -11.19 -23.04
C SER A 277 15.71 -12.60 -22.97
N ASP A 278 16.61 -13.58 -22.80
CA ASP A 278 16.26 -14.97 -22.50
C ASP A 278 16.26 -15.23 -20.98
N LEU A 279 16.59 -14.22 -20.15
CA LEU A 279 16.57 -14.33 -18.69
C LEU A 279 15.15 -14.21 -18.17
N PRO A 280 14.64 -15.18 -17.38
CA PRO A 280 13.36 -15.07 -16.69
C PRO A 280 13.40 -13.94 -15.66
N GLU A 281 12.42 -13.05 -15.70
CA GLU A 281 12.36 -11.88 -14.83
C GLU A 281 11.61 -12.16 -13.53
N ILE A 282 12.14 -11.63 -12.42
CA ILE A 282 11.49 -11.59 -11.11
C ILE A 282 11.44 -10.15 -10.62
N GLY A 283 10.24 -9.60 -10.55
CA GLY A 283 9.98 -8.26 -10.02
C GLY A 283 9.75 -8.25 -8.51
N ILE A 284 10.04 -7.12 -7.88
CA ILE A 284 9.79 -6.89 -6.44
C ILE A 284 8.51 -6.09 -6.17
N LEU A 285 7.78 -5.75 -7.21
CA LEU A 285 6.50 -5.06 -7.18
C LEU A 285 5.54 -5.77 -8.15
N THR A 286 4.30 -5.97 -7.75
CA THR A 286 3.34 -6.80 -8.51
C THR A 286 3.06 -6.27 -9.93
N PHE A 287 3.09 -4.95 -10.12
CA PHE A 287 2.89 -4.36 -11.43
C PHE A 287 3.99 -4.73 -12.46
N HIS A 288 5.16 -5.21 -12.02
CA HIS A 288 6.17 -5.71 -12.96
C HIS A 288 5.63 -6.88 -13.82
N ALA A 289 4.83 -7.76 -13.24
CA ALA A 289 4.20 -8.84 -14.01
C ALA A 289 3.05 -8.34 -14.89
N GLU A 290 2.34 -7.29 -14.48
CA GLU A 290 1.32 -6.62 -15.29
C GLU A 290 1.94 -5.97 -16.53
N ASP A 291 3.05 -5.27 -16.34
CA ASP A 291 3.79 -4.60 -17.43
C ASP A 291 4.36 -5.59 -18.45
N GLY A 292 4.58 -6.85 -18.05
CA GLY A 292 5.00 -7.90 -18.99
C GLY A 292 6.14 -8.80 -18.53
N PHE A 293 6.77 -8.55 -17.39
CA PHE A 293 7.80 -9.43 -16.85
C PHE A 293 7.20 -10.74 -16.31
N MET A 294 7.96 -11.84 -16.31
CA MET A 294 7.42 -13.19 -16.10
C MET A 294 6.74 -13.38 -14.74
N ALA A 295 7.34 -12.91 -13.67
CA ALA A 295 6.80 -13.07 -12.33
C ALA A 295 7.17 -11.90 -11.42
N ALA A 296 6.36 -11.65 -10.41
CA ALA A 296 6.64 -10.67 -9.38
C ALA A 296 6.13 -11.16 -8.01
N LEU A 297 6.86 -10.80 -6.95
CA LEU A 297 6.41 -10.91 -5.58
C LEU A 297 6.74 -9.59 -4.89
N GLY A 298 5.72 -8.85 -4.55
CA GLY A 298 5.86 -7.50 -4.02
C GLY A 298 4.92 -7.19 -2.88
N VAL A 299 5.12 -6.06 -2.23
CA VAL A 299 4.19 -5.56 -1.21
C VAL A 299 2.84 -5.27 -1.86
N SER A 300 1.78 -5.75 -1.22
CA SER A 300 0.41 -5.51 -1.68
C SER A 300 -0.13 -4.18 -1.16
N GLY A 301 -0.40 -3.23 -2.04
CA GLY A 301 -1.07 -1.97 -1.67
C GLY A 301 -2.44 -2.21 -1.06
N TYR A 302 -3.24 -3.10 -1.67
CA TYR A 302 -4.57 -3.43 -1.18
C TYR A 302 -4.56 -4.06 0.22
N LYS A 303 -3.72 -5.08 0.43
CA LYS A 303 -3.61 -5.74 1.74
C LYS A 303 -3.02 -4.80 2.81
N THR A 304 -2.09 -3.92 2.44
CA THR A 304 -1.58 -2.86 3.31
C THR A 304 -2.70 -1.89 3.69
N GLY A 305 -3.50 -1.47 2.71
CA GLY A 305 -4.69 -0.63 2.93
C GLY A 305 -5.68 -1.28 3.89
N ILE A 306 -5.97 -2.58 3.74
CA ILE A 306 -6.83 -3.33 4.69
C ILE A 306 -6.24 -3.25 6.10
N TYR A 307 -4.95 -3.50 6.24
CA TYR A 307 -4.28 -3.48 7.55
C TYR A 307 -4.43 -2.11 8.22
N ILE A 308 -4.06 -1.02 7.54
CA ILE A 308 -4.18 0.33 8.13
C ILE A 308 -5.64 0.77 8.32
N GLY A 309 -6.56 0.31 7.46
CA GLY A 309 -8.00 0.53 7.64
C GLY A 309 -8.54 -0.13 8.92
N ILE A 310 -8.06 -1.34 9.26
CA ILE A 310 -8.36 -2.00 10.54
C ILE A 310 -7.83 -1.16 11.70
N LEU A 311 -6.57 -0.68 11.64
CA LEU A 311 -6.02 0.21 12.67
C LEU A 311 -6.87 1.49 12.81
N GLY A 312 -7.30 2.06 11.69
CA GLY A 312 -8.19 3.23 11.69
C GLY A 312 -9.51 2.96 12.41
N GLY A 313 -10.13 1.80 12.16
CA GLY A 313 -11.35 1.38 12.84
C GLY A 313 -11.16 1.18 14.36
N GLU A 314 -10.03 0.60 14.79
CA GLU A 314 -9.68 0.48 16.21
C GLU A 314 -9.51 1.85 16.88
N ILE A 315 -8.90 2.82 16.17
CA ILE A 315 -8.72 4.19 16.65
C ILE A 315 -10.06 4.92 16.77
N LEU A 316 -10.93 4.80 15.77
CA LEU A 316 -12.30 5.35 15.83
C LEU A 316 -13.11 4.70 16.95
N GLY A 317 -12.83 3.44 17.30
CA GLY A 317 -13.38 2.74 18.46
C GLY A 317 -12.78 3.16 19.81
N GLY A 318 -11.81 4.09 19.84
CA GLY A 318 -11.24 4.69 21.06
C GLY A 318 -9.86 4.16 21.46
N THR A 319 -9.21 3.33 20.65
CA THR A 319 -7.81 2.92 20.88
C THR A 319 -6.88 4.09 20.57
N SER A 320 -5.93 4.38 21.46
CA SER A 320 -4.94 5.43 21.23
C SER A 320 -3.93 5.00 20.14
N PRO A 321 -3.66 5.80 19.09
CA PRO A 321 -2.64 5.50 18.10
C PRO A 321 -1.28 5.22 18.72
N GLY A 322 -0.92 5.96 19.75
CA GLY A 322 0.36 5.85 20.45
C GLY A 322 0.58 4.52 21.19
N ASP A 323 -0.46 3.72 21.38
CA ASP A 323 -0.39 2.38 21.99
C ASP A 323 -0.38 1.25 20.95
N ILE A 324 -0.59 1.55 19.68
CA ILE A 324 -0.55 0.61 18.56
C ILE A 324 0.85 0.56 17.98
N ALA A 325 1.51 -0.59 18.00
CA ALA A 325 2.85 -0.77 17.47
C ALA A 325 2.89 -0.55 15.95
N ILE A 326 3.93 0.12 15.49
CA ILE A 326 4.25 0.29 14.06
C ILE A 326 5.00 -0.96 13.61
N ILE A 327 4.44 -1.72 12.68
CA ILE A 327 5.04 -2.97 12.20
C ILE A 327 5.06 -3.03 10.67
N ASP A 328 5.90 -3.91 10.15
CA ASP A 328 5.77 -4.44 8.79
C ASP A 328 4.72 -5.56 8.81
N PRO A 329 3.55 -5.40 8.18
CA PRO A 329 2.50 -6.40 8.19
C PRO A 329 2.83 -7.62 7.31
N LYS A 330 3.93 -7.58 6.54
CA LYS A 330 4.41 -8.63 5.62
C LYS A 330 3.31 -9.12 4.67
N VAL A 331 2.54 -8.19 4.16
CA VAL A 331 1.47 -8.47 3.20
C VAL A 331 1.99 -8.35 1.78
N THR A 332 2.00 -9.44 1.04
CA THR A 332 2.53 -9.52 -0.32
C THR A 332 1.50 -10.08 -1.28
N ASP A 333 1.68 -9.75 -2.55
CA ASP A 333 0.98 -10.37 -3.67
C ASP A 333 1.99 -11.08 -4.58
N ILE A 334 1.57 -12.23 -5.13
CA ILE A 334 2.29 -12.97 -6.15
C ILE A 334 1.55 -12.77 -7.48
N ALA A 335 2.28 -12.34 -8.48
CA ALA A 335 1.75 -12.14 -9.82
C ALA A 335 2.58 -12.87 -10.89
N PHE A 336 1.91 -13.39 -11.91
CA PHE A 336 2.54 -14.05 -13.05
C PHE A 336 2.02 -13.48 -14.36
N ASN A 337 2.90 -13.42 -15.38
CA ASN A 337 2.54 -13.18 -16.77
C ASN A 337 2.78 -14.47 -17.57
N LEU A 338 1.69 -15.10 -18.01
CA LEU A 338 1.75 -16.40 -18.68
C LEU A 338 2.23 -16.29 -20.12
N GLU A 339 2.01 -15.16 -20.80
CA GLU A 339 2.56 -14.97 -22.14
C GLU A 339 4.08 -14.90 -22.09
N ARG A 340 4.64 -14.13 -21.17
CA ARG A 340 6.10 -14.07 -21.01
C ARG A 340 6.70 -15.41 -20.58
N ALA A 341 6.06 -16.12 -19.65
CA ALA A 341 6.49 -17.46 -19.29
C ALA A 341 6.49 -18.42 -20.50
N SER A 342 5.47 -18.32 -21.37
CA SER A 342 5.40 -19.09 -22.61
C SER A 342 6.49 -18.74 -23.61
N MET A 343 6.83 -17.42 -23.77
CA MET A 343 7.93 -16.98 -24.63
C MET A 343 9.28 -17.55 -24.18
N LEU A 344 9.49 -17.70 -22.87
CA LEU A 344 10.67 -18.30 -22.27
C LEU A 344 10.65 -19.83 -22.23
N GLU A 345 9.58 -20.47 -22.74
CA GLU A 345 9.35 -21.92 -22.65
C GLU A 345 9.34 -22.42 -21.18
N ILE A 346 8.98 -21.55 -20.23
CA ILE A 346 8.92 -21.86 -18.80
C ILE A 346 7.48 -22.20 -18.40
N LYS A 347 7.33 -23.35 -17.77
CA LYS A 347 6.06 -23.74 -17.15
C LYS A 347 6.09 -23.35 -15.66
N ILE A 348 5.29 -22.36 -15.29
CA ILE A 348 5.10 -22.01 -13.88
C ILE A 348 4.57 -23.23 -13.12
N PRO A 349 5.20 -23.66 -12.00
CA PRO A 349 4.73 -24.78 -11.20
C PRO A 349 3.29 -24.57 -10.70
N ASN A 350 2.48 -25.61 -10.71
CA ASN A 350 1.08 -25.53 -10.25
C ASN A 350 0.98 -25.05 -8.80
N ASP A 351 1.90 -25.47 -7.95
CA ASP A 351 1.95 -25.07 -6.53
C ASP A 351 2.21 -23.57 -6.36
N GLU A 352 2.89 -22.93 -7.32
CA GLU A 352 3.07 -21.47 -7.33
C GLU A 352 1.85 -20.77 -7.95
N LEU A 353 1.26 -21.32 -9.03
CA LEU A 353 0.04 -20.76 -9.62
C LEU A 353 -1.14 -20.73 -8.63
N ILE A 354 -1.26 -21.73 -7.76
CA ILE A 354 -2.33 -21.77 -6.74
C ILE A 354 -2.15 -20.65 -5.70
N LYS A 355 -0.92 -20.20 -5.44
CA LYS A 355 -0.62 -19.11 -4.51
C LYS A 355 -0.76 -17.73 -5.14
N ALA A 356 -0.89 -17.65 -6.47
CA ALA A 356 -0.96 -16.38 -7.17
C ALA A 356 -2.18 -15.56 -6.76
N ASP A 357 -1.96 -14.29 -6.43
CA ASP A 357 -3.02 -13.31 -6.23
C ASP A 357 -3.54 -12.80 -7.59
N VAL A 358 -2.65 -12.68 -8.58
CA VAL A 358 -2.98 -12.20 -9.93
C VAL A 358 -2.24 -13.01 -11.01
N VAL A 359 -2.93 -13.29 -12.10
CA VAL A 359 -2.36 -13.96 -13.28
C VAL A 359 -2.75 -13.19 -14.54
N PHE A 360 -1.77 -12.60 -15.18
CA PHE A 360 -1.91 -11.89 -16.45
C PHE A 360 -1.75 -12.88 -17.61
N GLN A 361 -2.65 -12.81 -18.60
CA GLN A 361 -2.64 -13.70 -19.76
C GLN A 361 -1.80 -13.16 -20.91
N THR A 362 -1.61 -11.83 -20.96
CA THR A 362 -0.91 -11.10 -22.03
C THR A 362 0.06 -10.08 -21.49
N ILE A 363 1.07 -9.75 -22.30
CA ILE A 363 2.04 -8.67 -22.05
C ILE A 363 1.36 -7.33 -22.38
N GLY A 364 1.61 -6.32 -21.53
CA GLY A 364 1.31 -4.94 -21.86
C GLY A 364 -0.17 -4.59 -21.93
N SER A 365 -0.95 -4.98 -20.95
CA SER A 365 -2.24 -4.33 -20.71
C SER A 365 -2.08 -3.14 -19.78
N SER A 366 -1.67 -2.07 -20.35
CA SER A 366 -1.96 -0.67 -20.01
C SER A 366 -2.35 -0.31 -18.58
N ARG A 367 -1.36 -0.02 -17.74
CA ARG A 367 -1.48 1.04 -16.74
C ARG A 367 -1.00 2.42 -17.27
N TYR A 368 -0.54 2.47 -18.54
CA TYR A 368 0.09 3.67 -19.13
C TYR A 368 -0.72 4.23 -20.30
#